data_a3135ff9ba04acf341fc90bb9f4aa5dd
#
_entry.id   a3135ff9ba04acf341fc90bb9f4aa5dd
#
_cell.length_a   1.000
_cell.length_b   1.000
_cell.length_c   1.000
_cell.angle_alpha   90.00
_cell.angle_beta   90.00
_cell.angle_gamma   90.00
#
_symmetry.space_group_name_H-M   'P 1'
#
loop_
_entity.id
_entity.type
_entity.pdbx_description
1 polymer ?
#
loop_
_entity_poly.entity_id
_entity_poly.type
_entity_poly.pdbx_seq_one_letter_code
_entity_poly.pdbx_strand_id
1 'polypeptide(L)'
;MPRWVEQRVRETGASVAFRASDMPMHLTAIRAGAGRGILPCFIADEDPLLERVAPPMPETSCEYWLIVHRDLRRAACVRAIMDWVQSLFRSERDRLAGIR
;
A
#
# COMPACT_ATOMS: atom_id res chain seq x y z
N MET A 1 1.11 -15.07 -2.01
CA MET A 1 0.64 -14.39 -0.78
C MET A 1 1.81 -14.20 0.16
N PRO A 2 2.00 -13.00 0.73
CA PRO A 2 3.06 -12.77 1.71
C PRO A 2 2.93 -13.67 2.94
N ARG A 3 4.07 -14.07 3.52
CA ARG A 3 4.10 -14.98 4.68
C ARG A 3 3.27 -14.48 5.87
N TRP A 4 3.30 -13.18 6.12
CA TRP A 4 2.57 -12.60 7.25
C TRP A 4 1.05 -12.67 7.06
N VAL A 5 0.56 -12.61 5.82
CA VAL A 5 -0.87 -12.84 5.51
C VAL A 5 -1.24 -14.29 5.79
N GLU A 6 -0.42 -15.24 5.33
CA GLU A 6 -0.65 -16.66 5.58
C GLU A 6 -0.68 -16.97 7.08
N GLN A 7 0.24 -16.36 7.82
CA GLN A 7 0.28 -16.53 9.28
C GLN A 7 -1.00 -15.99 9.93
N ARG A 8 -1.47 -14.81 9.52
CA ARG A 8 -2.72 -14.24 10.04
C ARG A 8 -3.92 -15.12 9.75
N VAL A 9 -4.00 -15.66 8.54
CA VAL A 9 -5.08 -16.58 8.17
C VAL A 9 -5.07 -17.81 9.06
N ARG A 10 -3.91 -18.38 9.35
CA ARG A 10 -3.77 -19.53 10.25
C ARG A 10 -4.16 -19.20 11.69
N GLU A 11 -3.70 -18.06 12.20
CA GLU A 11 -3.96 -17.62 13.57
C GLU A 11 -5.44 -17.34 13.82
N THR A 12 -6.13 -16.75 12.85
CA THR A 12 -7.55 -16.38 12.98
C THR A 12 -8.50 -17.50 12.58
N GLY A 13 -8.02 -18.56 11.95
CA GLY A 13 -8.85 -19.63 11.43
C GLY A 13 -9.75 -19.21 10.27
N ALA A 14 -9.48 -18.05 9.66
CA ALA A 14 -10.27 -17.53 8.56
C ALA A 14 -10.05 -18.35 7.29
N SER A 15 -11.10 -18.47 6.47
CA SER A 15 -10.99 -19.07 5.14
C SER A 15 -10.64 -18.00 4.11
N VAL A 16 -9.90 -18.41 3.07
CA VAL A 16 -9.56 -17.53 1.95
C VAL A 16 -10.73 -17.52 0.97
N ALA A 17 -11.40 -16.36 0.86
CA ALA A 17 -12.55 -16.19 -0.04
C ALA A 17 -12.12 -15.88 -1.48
N PHE A 18 -10.99 -15.21 -1.66
CA PHE A 18 -10.50 -14.78 -2.97
C PHE A 18 -8.98 -14.59 -2.95
N ARG A 19 -8.33 -14.94 -4.06
CA ARG A 19 -6.90 -14.66 -4.27
C ARG A 19 -6.73 -13.80 -5.50
N ALA A 20 -5.92 -12.75 -5.39
CA ALA A 20 -5.63 -11.85 -6.49
C ALA A 20 -4.12 -11.74 -6.72
N SER A 21 -3.71 -11.61 -7.98
CA SER A 21 -2.31 -11.48 -8.35
C SER A 21 -1.80 -10.05 -8.32
N ASP A 22 -2.69 -9.07 -8.31
CA ASP A 22 -2.33 -7.66 -8.29
C ASP A 22 -3.26 -6.84 -7.40
N MET A 23 -2.85 -5.62 -7.09
CA MET A 23 -3.58 -4.72 -6.21
C MET A 23 -4.93 -4.27 -6.77
N PRO A 24 -5.06 -3.88 -8.05
CA PRO A 24 -6.37 -3.50 -8.60
C PRO A 24 -7.43 -4.60 -8.51
N MET A 25 -7.06 -5.85 -8.76
CA MET A 25 -7.98 -6.98 -8.62
C MET A 25 -8.39 -7.20 -7.17
N HIS A 26 -7.43 -7.11 -6.25
CA HIS A 26 -7.66 -7.25 -4.82
C HIS A 26 -8.61 -6.17 -4.31
N LEU A 27 -8.36 -4.93 -4.67
CA LEU A 27 -9.23 -3.80 -4.33
C LEU A 27 -10.65 -4.01 -4.86
N THR A 28 -10.78 -4.41 -6.12
CA THR A 28 -12.08 -4.65 -6.75
C THR A 28 -12.86 -5.75 -6.04
N ALA A 29 -12.20 -6.84 -5.66
CA ALA A 29 -12.83 -7.94 -4.94
C ALA A 29 -13.36 -7.51 -3.56
N ILE A 30 -12.57 -6.74 -2.82
CA ILE A 30 -12.97 -6.25 -1.50
C ILE A 30 -14.13 -5.25 -1.62
N ARG A 31 -14.08 -4.35 -2.59
CA ARG A 31 -15.18 -3.41 -2.87
C ARG A 31 -16.47 -4.12 -3.25
N ALA A 32 -16.38 -5.25 -3.90
CA ALA A 32 -17.54 -6.06 -4.28
C ALA A 32 -18.10 -6.91 -3.12
N GLY A 33 -17.47 -6.86 -1.95
CA GLY A 33 -17.93 -7.58 -0.78
C GLY A 33 -17.44 -9.02 -0.66
N ALA A 34 -16.34 -9.38 -1.34
CA ALA A 34 -15.79 -10.73 -1.28
C ALA A 34 -15.26 -11.11 0.13
N GLY A 35 -14.92 -10.12 0.95
CA GLY A 35 -14.44 -10.36 2.30
C GLY A 35 -13.54 -9.24 2.80
N ARG A 36 -12.70 -9.58 3.77
CA ARG A 36 -11.69 -8.68 4.32
C ARG A 36 -10.39 -8.84 3.58
N GLY A 37 -9.62 -7.78 3.51
CA GLY A 37 -8.31 -7.81 2.88
C GLY A 37 -7.38 -6.78 3.46
N ILE A 38 -6.15 -6.79 2.98
CA ILE A 38 -5.13 -5.84 3.37
C ILE A 38 -4.79 -5.00 2.15
N LEU A 39 -5.01 -3.72 2.28
CA LEU A 39 -4.79 -2.73 1.23
C LEU A 39 -3.92 -1.59 1.76
N PRO A 40 -3.18 -0.90 0.88
CA PRO A 40 -2.50 0.33 1.29
C PRO A 40 -3.49 1.34 1.85
N CYS A 41 -3.14 1.96 2.98
CA CYS A 41 -4.03 2.90 3.66
C CYS A 41 -4.42 4.07 2.77
N PHE A 42 -3.48 4.62 2.00
CA PHE A 42 -3.75 5.77 1.15
C PHE A 42 -4.73 5.48 -0.01
N ILE A 43 -4.91 4.21 -0.36
CA ILE A 43 -5.90 3.78 -1.35
C ILE A 43 -7.24 3.51 -0.68
N ALA A 44 -7.23 2.73 0.39
CA ALA A 44 -8.44 2.27 1.04
C ALA A 44 -9.16 3.35 1.83
N ASP A 45 -8.43 4.25 2.47
CA ASP A 45 -9.02 5.30 3.31
C ASP A 45 -9.85 6.32 2.53
N GLU A 46 -9.61 6.46 1.23
CA GLU A 46 -10.38 7.37 0.36
C GLU A 46 -11.63 6.73 -0.23
N ASP A 47 -11.76 5.42 -0.13
CA ASP A 47 -12.87 4.71 -0.74
C ASP A 47 -14.06 4.65 0.24
N PRO A 48 -15.20 5.28 -0.10
CA PRO A 48 -16.37 5.29 0.78
C PRO A 48 -17.03 3.92 0.96
N LEU A 49 -16.72 2.96 0.08
CA LEU A 49 -17.25 1.59 0.17
C LEU A 49 -16.45 0.71 1.12
N LEU A 50 -15.31 1.19 1.61
CA LEU A 50 -14.39 0.42 2.44
C LEU A 50 -14.36 0.97 3.86
N GLU A 51 -14.25 0.08 4.82
CA GLU A 51 -14.15 0.41 6.24
C GLU A 51 -12.90 -0.26 6.83
N ARG A 52 -12.20 0.50 7.65
CA ARG A 52 -11.03 -0.02 8.37
C ARG A 52 -11.52 -0.86 9.56
N VAL A 53 -11.15 -2.14 9.58
CA VAL A 53 -11.56 -3.08 10.65
C VAL A 53 -10.50 -3.26 11.73
N ALA A 54 -9.28 -2.81 11.48
CA ALA A 54 -8.18 -2.86 12.45
C ALA A 54 -7.20 -1.74 12.18
N PRO A 55 -6.42 -1.28 13.18
CA PRO A 55 -5.39 -0.29 12.95
C PRO A 55 -4.28 -0.84 12.05
N PRO A 56 -3.52 0.03 11.36
CA PRO A 56 -2.37 -0.40 10.56
C PRO A 56 -1.38 -1.21 11.38
N MET A 57 -0.87 -2.28 10.78
CA MET A 57 0.06 -3.19 11.45
C MET A 57 1.51 -2.82 11.09
N PRO A 58 2.42 -2.72 12.07
CA PRO A 58 3.83 -2.41 11.78
C PRO A 58 4.49 -3.36 10.80
N GLU A 59 4.15 -4.65 10.86
CA GLU A 59 4.72 -5.68 9.98
C GLU A 59 4.30 -5.54 8.51
N THR A 60 3.30 -4.73 8.22
CA THR A 60 2.84 -4.44 6.86
C THR A 60 3.43 -3.15 6.30
N SER A 61 4.17 -2.42 7.12
CA SER A 61 4.84 -1.20 6.69
C SER A 61 5.95 -1.52 5.70
N CYS A 62 6.06 -0.72 4.63
CA CYS A 62 7.11 -0.87 3.65
C CYS A 62 7.73 0.48 3.32
N GLU A 63 8.99 0.44 2.88
CA GLU A 63 9.71 1.63 2.46
C GLU A 63 9.74 1.69 0.93
N TYR A 64 9.60 2.88 0.39
CA TYR A 64 9.79 3.14 -1.02
C TYR A 64 11.17 3.73 -1.24
N TRP A 65 11.93 3.17 -2.17
CA TRP A 65 13.28 3.59 -2.49
C TRP A 65 13.31 4.26 -3.86
N LEU A 66 13.82 5.48 -3.92
CA LEU A 66 14.05 6.17 -5.17
C LEU A 66 15.48 5.88 -5.62
N ILE A 67 15.61 5.12 -6.71
CA ILE A 67 16.90 4.68 -7.24
C ILE A 67 17.15 5.36 -8.56
N VAL A 68 18.32 5.97 -8.70
CA VAL A 68 18.76 6.67 -9.90
C VAL A 68 20.17 6.24 -10.23
N HIS A 69 20.42 5.97 -11.53
CA HIS A 69 21.76 5.69 -12.01
C HIS A 69 22.64 6.94 -11.80
N ARG A 70 23.84 6.76 -11.22
CA ARG A 70 24.69 7.88 -10.83
C ARG A 70 25.05 8.81 -12.00
N ASP A 71 25.14 8.29 -13.23
CA ASP A 71 25.47 9.08 -14.42
C ASP A 71 24.32 10.01 -14.85
N LEU A 72 23.09 9.68 -14.45
CA LEU A 72 21.87 10.46 -14.70
C LEU A 72 21.52 11.41 -13.56
N ARG A 73 22.19 11.29 -12.44
CA ARG A 73 21.86 12.01 -11.20
C ARG A 73 21.96 13.52 -11.33
N ARG A 74 22.83 14.01 -12.24
CA ARG A 74 23.04 15.44 -12.49
C ARG A 74 22.16 16.01 -13.60
N ALA A 75 21.46 15.17 -14.34
CA ALA A 75 20.57 15.65 -15.41
C ALA A 75 19.41 16.45 -14.80
N ALA A 76 19.14 17.63 -15.37
CA ALA A 76 18.14 18.55 -14.86
C ALA A 76 16.74 17.92 -14.79
N CYS A 77 16.34 17.18 -15.83
CA CYS A 77 15.04 16.50 -15.87
C CYS A 77 14.92 15.40 -14.81
N VAL A 78 15.99 14.65 -14.57
CA VAL A 78 16.02 13.62 -13.55
C VAL A 78 15.94 14.24 -12.15
N ARG A 79 16.69 15.31 -11.91
CA ARG A 79 16.63 16.03 -10.63
C ARG A 79 15.26 16.63 -10.37
N ALA A 80 14.62 17.19 -11.38
CA ALA A 80 13.27 17.73 -11.24
C ALA A 80 12.27 16.66 -10.83
N ILE A 81 12.34 15.48 -11.43
CA ILE A 81 11.47 14.34 -11.07
C ILE A 81 11.78 13.84 -9.65
N MET A 82 13.06 13.72 -9.30
CA MET A 82 13.47 13.31 -7.95
C MET A 82 12.95 14.27 -6.89
N ASP A 83 13.10 15.56 -7.10
CA ASP A 83 12.63 16.60 -6.19
C ASP A 83 11.12 16.58 -6.06
N TRP A 84 10.40 16.38 -7.16
CA TRP A 84 8.96 16.27 -7.18
C TRP A 84 8.48 15.05 -6.36
N VAL A 85 9.07 13.88 -6.61
CA VAL A 85 8.72 12.64 -5.88
C VAL A 85 8.99 12.80 -4.39
N GLN A 86 10.15 13.34 -4.01
CA GLN A 86 10.49 13.57 -2.61
C GLN A 86 9.51 14.55 -1.94
N SER A 87 9.17 15.64 -2.62
CA SER A 87 8.20 16.61 -2.12
C SER A 87 6.82 16.00 -1.94
N LEU A 88 6.38 15.18 -2.90
CA LEU A 88 5.12 14.47 -2.84
C LEU A 88 5.06 13.55 -1.62
N PHE A 89 6.08 12.74 -1.40
CA PHE A 89 6.13 11.83 -0.26
C PHE A 89 6.19 12.57 1.09
N ARG A 90 6.83 13.73 1.15
CA ARG A 90 6.82 14.56 2.37
C ARG A 90 5.45 15.16 2.63
N SER A 91 4.80 15.72 1.62
CA SER A 91 3.48 16.36 1.78
C SER A 91 2.38 15.38 2.09
N GLU A 92 2.49 14.14 1.60
CA GLU A 92 1.50 13.07 1.79
C GLU A 92 1.94 12.04 2.86
N ARG A 93 2.91 12.39 3.69
CA ARG A 93 3.50 11.48 4.67
C ARG A 93 2.47 10.81 5.57
N ASP A 94 1.58 11.58 6.16
CA ASP A 94 0.58 11.05 7.09
C ASP A 94 -0.42 10.14 6.37
N ARG A 95 -0.85 10.57 5.20
CA ARG A 95 -1.77 9.79 4.37
C ARG A 95 -1.15 8.45 3.93
N LEU A 96 0.11 8.46 3.50
CA LEU A 96 0.84 7.25 3.12
C LEU A 96 1.07 6.33 4.32
N ALA A 97 1.27 6.89 5.50
CA ALA A 97 1.45 6.13 6.74
C ALA A 97 0.13 5.64 7.36
N GLY A 98 -1.01 6.01 6.78
CA GLY A 98 -2.32 5.63 7.30
C GLY A 98 -2.76 6.43 8.52
N ILE A 99 -2.18 7.58 8.75
CA ILE A 99 -2.58 8.50 9.83
C ILE A 99 -3.76 9.33 9.33
N ARG A 100 -4.80 9.33 10.11
CA ARG A 100 -6.03 10.08 9.84
C ARG A 100 -6.11 11.38 10.62
#